data_d70bdbef845bd6fc034e7a017d2cce15
#
_entry.id   d70bdbef845bd6fc034e7a017d2cce15
#
_cell.length_a   1.000
_cell.length_b   1.000
_cell.length_c   1.000
_cell.angle_alpha   90.00
_cell.angle_beta   90.00
_cell.angle_gamma   90.00
#
_symmetry.space_group_name_H-M   'P 1'
#
loop_
_entity.id
_entity.type
_entity.pdbx_description
1 polymer ?
#
loop_
_entity_poly.entity_id
_entity_poly.type
_entity_poly.pdbx_seq_one_letter_code
_entity_poly.pdbx_strand_id
1 'polypeptide(L)' 'MSKRSKSKKPLVVGDWVFVRIAGMGRDHYQIESIEDGTYTCVFTEGTYKHRLMVTKSKLERL' A
#
# COMPACT_ATOMS: atom_id res chain seq x y z
N MET A 1 23.72 11.12 8.89
CA MET A 1 23.35 10.87 8.78
C MET A 1 22.51 10.68 8.45
N SER A 2 22.20 10.62 8.51
CA SER A 2 21.60 10.33 8.30
C SER A 2 20.79 10.02 7.94
N LYS A 3 20.57 9.88 7.77
CA LYS A 3 19.99 9.63 7.41
C LYS A 3 19.27 8.95 7.14
N ARG A 4 19.17 8.52 7.19
CA ARG A 4 18.51 7.86 6.94
C ARG A 4 17.38 7.96 6.86
N SER A 5 17.10 8.09 6.76
CA SER A 5 16.11 8.20 6.69
C SER A 5 15.32 8.21 6.06
N LYS A 6 15.47 8.26 5.67
CA LYS A 6 14.82 8.05 4.86
C LYS A 6 13.50 7.77 4.76
N SER A 7 13.04 7.34 4.69
CA SER A 7 11.80 6.70 4.48
C SER A 7 10.69 7.24 5.32
N LYS A 8 10.78 8.45 5.67
CA LYS A 8 9.73 9.12 6.42
C LYS A 8 8.73 9.80 5.54
N LYS A 9 8.88 9.67 4.23
CA LYS A 9 7.96 10.30 3.32
C LYS A 9 6.59 9.68 3.45
N PRO A 10 5.53 10.48 3.37
CA PRO A 10 4.19 9.92 3.39
C PRO A 10 3.95 9.09 2.13
N LEU A 11 3.07 8.13 2.26
CA LEU A 11 2.66 7.35 1.09
C LEU A 11 1.81 8.22 0.20
N VAL A 12 1.97 8.05 -1.11
CA VAL A 12 1.21 8.83 -2.08
C VAL A 12 0.63 7.90 -3.14
N VAL A 13 -0.31 8.42 -3.89
CA VAL A 13 -0.91 7.67 -5.00
C VAL A 13 0.20 7.26 -5.96
N GLY A 14 0.16 5.99 -6.36
CA GLY A 14 1.16 5.44 -7.25
C GLY A 14 2.23 4.64 -6.55
N ASP A 15 2.36 4.80 -5.24
CA ASP A 15 3.35 4.04 -4.48
C ASP A 15 2.97 2.57 -4.43
N TRP A 16 4.00 1.73 -4.42
CA TRP A 16 3.82 0.30 -4.23
C TRP A 16 4.03 -0.03 -2.77
N VAL A 17 3.15 -0.85 -2.24
CA VAL A 17 3.17 -1.20 -0.83
C VAL A 17 2.80 -2.67 -0.68
N PHE A 18 3.13 -3.22 0.49
CA PHE A 18 2.59 -4.51 0.90
C PHE A 18 1.33 -4.23 1.70
N VAL A 19 0.28 -5.01 1.45
CA VAL A 19 -0.91 -4.97 2.26
C VAL A 19 -1.00 -6.28 3.02
N ARG A 20 -1.12 -6.17 4.33
CA ARG A 20 -1.20 -7.34 5.18
C ARG A 20 -2.65 -7.80 5.26
N ILE A 21 -2.89 -9.02 4.84
CA ILE A 21 -4.24 -9.58 4.79
C ILE A 21 -4.31 -10.75 5.74
N ALA A 22 -5.24 -10.70 6.68
CA ALA A 22 -5.37 -11.73 7.69
C ALA A 22 -5.56 -13.09 7.02
N GLY A 23 -4.73 -14.05 7.43
CA GLY A 23 -4.83 -15.41 6.93
C GLY A 23 -4.21 -15.64 5.57
N MET A 24 -3.74 -14.60 4.91
CA MET A 24 -3.20 -14.72 3.56
C MET A 24 -1.80 -14.14 3.41
N GLY A 25 -1.25 -13.60 4.47
CA GLY A 25 0.08 -13.00 4.39
C GLY A 25 0.01 -11.61 3.80
N ARG A 26 0.97 -11.27 2.96
CA ARG A 26 1.01 -9.95 2.36
C ARG A 26 1.23 -10.06 0.88
N ASP A 27 0.64 -9.12 0.16
CA ASP A 27 0.80 -9.02 -1.27
C ASP A 27 1.14 -7.60 -1.66
N HIS A 28 1.72 -7.45 -2.84
CA HIS A 28 2.02 -6.14 -3.40
C HIS A 28 0.75 -5.49 -3.91
N TYR A 29 0.57 -4.24 -3.55
CA TYR A 29 -0.52 -3.44 -4.08
C TYR A 29 0.01 -2.08 -4.45
N GLN A 30 -0.67 -1.42 -5.35
CA GLN A 30 -0.34 -0.06 -5.70
C GLN A 30 -1.45 0.85 -5.18
N ILE A 31 -1.08 1.96 -4.58
CA ILE A 31 -2.06 2.89 -4.05
C ILE A 31 -2.73 3.62 -5.19
N GLU A 32 -4.04 3.47 -5.28
CA GLU A 32 -4.83 4.10 -6.33
C GLU A 32 -5.37 5.45 -5.87
N SER A 33 -5.78 5.54 -4.62
CA SER A 33 -6.27 6.81 -4.10
C SER A 33 -6.15 6.81 -2.58
N ILE A 34 -6.14 8.01 -2.03
CA ILE A 34 -6.03 8.20 -0.59
C ILE A 34 -7.07 9.23 -0.22
N GLU A 35 -7.94 8.88 0.73
CA GLU A 35 -9.01 9.77 1.10
C GLU A 35 -9.32 9.58 2.57
N ASP A 36 -9.15 10.65 3.34
CA ASP A 36 -9.55 10.64 4.75
C ASP A 36 -8.93 9.48 5.54
N GLY A 37 -7.65 9.23 5.29
CA GLY A 37 -6.96 8.17 6.02
C GLY A 37 -7.25 6.79 5.49
N THR A 38 -8.04 6.68 4.43
CA THR A 38 -8.34 5.41 3.80
C THR A 38 -7.53 5.31 2.51
N TYR A 39 -6.84 4.20 2.36
CA TYR A 39 -6.01 3.95 1.18
C TYR A 39 -6.67 2.90 0.32
N THR A 40 -6.98 3.27 -0.92
CA THR A 40 -7.51 2.32 -1.89
C THR A 40 -6.32 1.73 -2.64
N CYS A 41 -6.16 0.43 -2.54
CA CYS A 41 -5.01 -0.26 -3.11
C CYS A 41 -5.49 -1.27 -4.14
N VAL A 42 -4.71 -1.42 -5.20
CA VAL A 42 -5.07 -2.27 -6.33
C VAL A 42 -3.99 -3.30 -6.57
N PHE A 43 -4.42 -4.53 -6.76
CA PHE A 43 -3.54 -5.62 -7.15
C PHE A 43 -4.00 -6.09 -8.53
N THR A 44 -3.05 -6.15 -9.46
CA THR A 44 -3.38 -6.55 -10.83
C THR A 44 -2.50 -7.72 -11.24
N GLU A 45 -3.12 -8.73 -11.81
CA GLU A 45 -2.39 -9.88 -12.33
C GLU A 45 -3.09 -10.34 -13.60
N GLY A 46 -2.43 -10.09 -14.73
CA GLY A 46 -3.06 -10.37 -16.01
C GLY A 46 -4.32 -9.53 -16.18
N THR A 47 -5.44 -10.19 -16.38
CA THR A 47 -6.72 -9.49 -16.48
C THR A 47 -7.44 -9.39 -15.15
N TYR A 48 -6.87 -10.00 -14.12
CA TYR A 48 -7.48 -9.99 -12.80
C TYR A 48 -7.11 -8.70 -12.09
N LYS A 49 -8.09 -8.05 -11.51
CA LYS A 49 -7.86 -6.83 -10.75
C LYS A 49 -8.63 -6.92 -9.44
N HIS A 50 -7.93 -6.68 -8.36
CA HIS A 50 -8.51 -6.71 -7.04
C HIS A 50 -8.25 -5.39 -6.34
N ARG A 51 -9.29 -4.77 -5.84
CA ARG A 51 -9.19 -3.48 -5.15
C ARG A 51 -9.67 -3.64 -3.73
N LEU A 52 -8.93 -3.05 -2.81
CA LEU A 52 -9.36 -3.06 -1.43
C LEU A 52 -9.03 -1.73 -0.78
N MET A 53 -9.75 -1.42 0.30
CA MET A 53 -9.55 -0.19 1.03
C MET A 53 -9.11 -0.54 2.44
N VAL A 54 -8.02 0.08 2.86
CA VAL A 54 -7.42 -0.22 4.16
C VAL A 54 -6.92 1.06 4.79
N THR A 55 -6.68 0.99 6.10
CA THR A 55 -6.04 2.09 6.79
C THR A 55 -4.54 1.95 6.69
N LYS A 56 -3.83 3.02 7.01
CA LYS A 56 -2.38 3.03 6.91
C LYS A 56 -1.74 1.92 7.72
N SER A 57 -2.35 1.55 8.84
CA SER A 57 -1.76 0.55 9.72
C SER A 57 -1.64 -0.82 9.06
N LYS A 58 -2.38 -1.05 7.97
CA LYS A 58 -2.31 -2.32 7.26
C LYS A 58 -1.28 -2.30 6.14
N LEU A 59 -0.63 -1.17 5.92
CA LEU A 59 0.31 -1.03 4.81
C LEU A 59 1.73 -1.11 5.32
N GLU A 60 2.59 -1.69 4.47
CA GLU A 60 4.03 -1.71 4.73
C GLU A 60 4.71 -1.19 3.49
N ARG A 61 5.63 -0.26 3.69
CA ARG A 61 6.40 0.29 2.58
C ARG A 61 7.36 -0.77 2.05
N LEU A 62 7.48 -0.83 0.75
CA LEU A 62 8.43 -1.73 0.10
C LEU A 62 9.87 -1.33 0.35
#